data_3f3ec2dbf022bcf67b2828d2f6644676
#
_entry.id   3f3ec2dbf022bcf67b2828d2f6644676
#
_cell.length_a   1.000
_cell.length_b   1.000
_cell.length_c   1.000
_cell.angle_alpha   90.00
_cell.angle_beta   90.00
_cell.angle_gamma   90.00
#
_symmetry.space_group_name_H-M   'P 1'
#
loop_
_entity.id
_entity.type
_entity.pdbx_description
1 polymer ?
#
loop_
_entity_poly.entity_id
_entity_poly.type
_entity_poly.pdbx_seq_one_letter_code
_entity_poly.pdbx_strand_id
1 'polypeptide(L)'
;MTHADTQTVLDAQDLLAGSTITHDVRVPREILAPGAEVLEEDEDGIVRMRPLNVAVLTLVSRAAREDPSLIPLLMIKESLVEPVLALDQIRRMHAGLVHFLAERVNFISGLGRDDEALEGTASSPLGRTHILLARHFGWTPEQVSQLTPGQVAVYLAGVAKLLRLEEETGR
;
A
#
# COMPACT_ATOMS: atom_id res chain seq x y z
N MET A 1 -5.55 30.17 24.65
CA MET A 1 -6.00 28.93 25.27
C MET A 1 -5.29 27.79 24.55
N THR A 2 -4.22 27.29 25.19
CA THR A 2 -3.35 26.25 24.65
C THR A 2 -4.06 24.91 24.88
N HIS A 3 -4.52 24.24 23.82
CA HIS A 3 -4.91 22.84 23.89
C HIS A 3 -3.65 22.04 24.20
N ALA A 4 -3.51 21.58 25.44
CA ALA A 4 -2.55 20.56 25.80
C ALA A 4 -3.00 19.27 25.10
N ASP A 5 -2.25 18.86 24.11
CA ASP A 5 -2.39 17.57 23.44
C ASP A 5 -2.02 16.49 24.47
N THR A 6 -3.04 15.93 25.14
CA THR A 6 -2.85 14.90 26.15
C THR A 6 -2.59 13.59 25.37
N GLN A 7 -1.34 13.32 25.06
CA GLN A 7 -0.94 12.05 24.47
C GLN A 7 -1.17 10.94 25.51
N THR A 8 -2.13 10.07 25.22
CA THR A 8 -2.42 8.91 26.03
C THR A 8 -1.45 7.78 25.67
N VAL A 9 -0.75 7.25 26.66
CA VAL A 9 0.09 6.05 26.47
C VAL A 9 -0.83 4.85 26.32
N LEU A 10 -0.72 4.15 25.19
CA LEU A 10 -1.50 2.96 24.89
C LEU A 10 -1.01 1.77 25.71
N ASP A 11 -1.93 0.91 26.14
CA ASP A 11 -1.58 -0.35 26.79
C ASP A 11 -1.43 -1.50 25.77
N ALA A 12 -1.03 -2.69 26.24
CA ALA A 12 -0.84 -3.84 25.38
C ALA A 12 -2.15 -4.35 24.75
N GLN A 13 -3.28 -4.17 25.43
CA GLN A 13 -4.59 -4.58 24.93
C GLN A 13 -5.06 -3.65 23.82
N ASP A 14 -4.82 -2.34 23.94
CA ASP A 14 -5.11 -1.36 22.90
C ASP A 14 -4.37 -1.71 21.59
N LEU A 15 -3.09 -2.09 21.70
CA LEU A 15 -2.26 -2.44 20.55
C LEU A 15 -2.68 -3.76 19.88
N LEU A 16 -3.25 -4.71 20.64
CA LEU A 16 -3.69 -6.00 20.14
C LEU A 16 -5.14 -5.99 19.62
N ALA A 17 -5.97 -5.06 20.08
CA ALA A 17 -7.40 -4.99 19.77
C ALA A 17 -7.67 -4.87 18.25
N GLY A 18 -6.81 -4.16 17.53
CA GLY A 18 -6.98 -3.93 16.08
C GLY A 18 -7.05 -5.21 15.25
N SER A 19 -6.40 -6.29 15.67
CA SER A 19 -6.38 -7.56 14.93
C SER A 19 -7.69 -8.37 15.01
N THR A 20 -8.59 -8.02 15.93
CA THR A 20 -9.87 -8.73 16.15
C THR A 20 -11.07 -8.00 15.57
N ILE A 21 -10.90 -6.76 15.13
CA ILE A 21 -11.98 -5.93 14.55
C ILE A 21 -12.34 -6.49 13.17
N THR A 22 -13.64 -6.59 12.88
CA THR A 22 -14.14 -6.92 11.55
C THR A 22 -14.65 -5.67 10.86
N HIS A 23 -14.42 -5.58 9.55
CA HIS A 23 -14.81 -4.48 8.69
C HIS A 23 -15.80 -4.95 7.63
N ASP A 24 -16.91 -4.25 7.48
CA ASP A 24 -17.81 -4.45 6.35
C ASP A 24 -17.25 -3.71 5.13
N VAL A 25 -16.89 -4.46 4.11
CA VAL A 25 -16.31 -3.95 2.87
C VAL A 25 -17.36 -4.01 1.78
N ARG A 26 -17.73 -2.87 1.22
CA ARG A 26 -18.63 -2.79 0.06
C ARG A 26 -17.85 -3.19 -1.19
N VAL A 27 -18.43 -4.10 -1.96
CA VAL A 27 -17.91 -4.51 -3.26
C VAL A 27 -18.83 -3.95 -4.33
N PRO A 28 -18.38 -2.97 -5.12
CA PRO A 28 -19.18 -2.36 -6.18
C PRO A 28 -19.67 -3.40 -7.19
N ARG A 29 -20.85 -3.19 -7.71
CA ARG A 29 -21.49 -4.11 -8.67
C ARG A 29 -20.65 -4.31 -9.93
N GLU A 30 -20.01 -3.26 -10.40
CA GLU A 30 -19.10 -3.29 -11.55
C GLU A 30 -17.89 -4.22 -11.33
N ILE A 31 -17.48 -4.36 -10.07
CA ILE A 31 -16.41 -5.28 -9.69
C ILE A 31 -16.93 -6.71 -9.58
N LEU A 32 -18.18 -6.92 -9.10
CA LEU A 32 -18.77 -8.26 -8.98
C LEU A 32 -19.10 -8.88 -10.34
N ALA A 33 -19.61 -8.07 -11.25
CA ALA A 33 -20.07 -8.52 -12.56
C ALA A 33 -19.57 -7.57 -13.68
N PRO A 34 -18.26 -7.62 -14.01
CA PRO A 34 -17.68 -6.74 -15.02
C PRO A 34 -18.34 -6.97 -16.39
N GLY A 35 -18.77 -5.89 -17.02
CA GLY A 35 -19.43 -5.93 -18.35
C GLY A 35 -20.92 -6.27 -18.32
N ALA A 36 -21.53 -6.48 -17.16
CA ALA A 36 -22.99 -6.54 -17.05
C ALA A 36 -23.59 -5.13 -17.11
N GLU A 37 -24.78 -4.99 -17.71
CA GLU A 37 -25.54 -3.75 -17.56
C GLU A 37 -25.93 -3.58 -16.08
N VAL A 38 -25.42 -2.51 -15.47
CA VAL A 38 -25.77 -2.15 -14.08
C VAL A 38 -27.12 -1.44 -14.14
N LEU A 39 -28.15 -2.05 -13.57
CA LEU A 39 -29.44 -1.40 -13.39
C LEU A 39 -29.38 -0.54 -12.11
N GLU A 40 -30.08 0.60 -12.11
CA GLU A 40 -30.09 1.54 -10.96
C GLU A 40 -30.57 0.89 -9.63
N GLU A 41 -31.22 -0.27 -9.70
CA GLU A 41 -31.72 -1.03 -8.55
C GLU A 41 -30.71 -2.08 -8.02
N ASP A 42 -29.57 -2.26 -8.68
CA ASP A 42 -28.56 -3.24 -8.27
C ASP A 42 -27.72 -2.70 -7.10
N GLU A 43 -27.94 -3.25 -5.91
CA GLU A 43 -27.20 -2.89 -4.71
C GLU A 43 -25.77 -3.48 -4.71
N ASP A 44 -24.83 -2.72 -4.12
CA ASP A 44 -23.48 -3.20 -3.84
C ASP A 44 -23.50 -4.42 -2.92
N GLY A 45 -22.61 -5.36 -3.15
CA GLY A 45 -22.41 -6.48 -2.25
C GLY A 45 -21.61 -6.05 -1.01
N ILE A 46 -21.80 -6.75 0.11
CA ILE A 46 -21.00 -6.55 1.32
C ILE A 46 -20.29 -7.85 1.66
N VAL A 47 -18.98 -7.76 1.93
CA VAL A 47 -18.20 -8.85 2.52
C VAL A 47 -17.63 -8.38 3.84
N ARG A 48 -17.48 -9.29 4.80
CA ARG A 48 -16.88 -8.98 6.10
C ARG A 48 -15.45 -9.51 6.14
N MET A 49 -14.52 -8.63 6.49
CA MET A 49 -13.09 -8.91 6.48
C MET A 49 -12.46 -8.47 7.81
N ARG A 50 -11.37 -9.16 8.18
CA ARG A 50 -10.56 -8.78 9.34
C ARG A 50 -9.14 -8.43 8.91
N PRO A 51 -8.44 -7.55 9.65
CA PRO A 51 -7.03 -7.27 9.42
C PRO A 51 -6.17 -8.52 9.57
N LEU A 52 -5.11 -8.60 8.78
CA LEU A 52 -4.10 -9.64 8.93
C LEU A 52 -3.08 -9.24 10.01
N ASN A 53 -2.80 -10.14 10.92
CA ASN A 53 -1.70 -9.97 11.87
C ASN A 53 -0.37 -10.47 11.30
N VAL A 54 0.75 -10.14 11.97
CA VAL A 54 2.10 -10.50 11.54
C VAL A 54 2.30 -12.01 11.44
N ALA A 55 1.68 -12.81 12.32
CA ALA A 55 1.79 -14.26 12.28
C ALA A 55 1.16 -14.84 11.00
N VAL A 56 -0.03 -14.35 10.62
CA VAL A 56 -0.70 -14.75 9.38
C VAL A 56 0.10 -14.31 8.15
N LEU A 57 0.62 -13.09 8.12
CA LEU A 57 1.48 -12.62 7.02
C LEU A 57 2.74 -13.50 6.86
N THR A 58 3.34 -13.92 7.97
CA THR A 58 4.48 -14.84 7.94
C THR A 58 4.10 -16.20 7.36
N LEU A 59 2.92 -16.73 7.72
CA LEU A 59 2.41 -17.99 7.16
C LEU A 59 2.13 -17.86 5.66
N VAL A 60 1.47 -16.78 5.22
CA VAL A 60 1.21 -16.50 3.82
C VAL A 60 2.51 -16.43 3.02
N SER A 61 3.53 -15.70 3.53
CA SER A 61 4.83 -15.57 2.87
C SER A 61 5.56 -16.91 2.77
N ARG A 62 5.45 -17.78 3.78
CA ARG A 62 6.04 -19.12 3.75
C ARG A 62 5.33 -20.04 2.76
N ALA A 63 3.99 -20.05 2.77
CA ALA A 63 3.18 -20.88 1.88
C ALA A 63 3.34 -20.49 0.40
N ALA A 64 3.58 -19.21 0.13
CA ALA A 64 3.75 -18.68 -1.22
C ALA A 64 5.23 -18.60 -1.66
N ARG A 65 6.17 -19.25 -0.94
CA ARG A 65 7.60 -19.18 -1.25
C ARG A 65 7.94 -19.66 -2.66
N GLU A 66 7.26 -20.73 -3.12
CA GLU A 66 7.47 -21.32 -4.45
C GLU A 66 6.63 -20.63 -5.53
N ASP A 67 5.50 -20.04 -5.15
CA ASP A 67 4.59 -19.35 -6.05
C ASP A 67 4.07 -18.05 -5.42
N PRO A 68 4.75 -16.94 -5.63
CA PRO A 68 4.34 -15.63 -5.11
C PRO A 68 2.95 -15.15 -5.58
N SER A 69 2.42 -15.70 -6.67
CA SER A 69 1.08 -15.38 -7.17
C SER A 69 -0.03 -15.82 -6.21
N LEU A 70 0.27 -16.74 -5.29
CA LEU A 70 -0.65 -17.18 -4.26
C LEU A 70 -0.83 -16.17 -3.11
N ILE A 71 0.07 -15.21 -2.95
CA ILE A 71 0.03 -14.25 -1.84
C ILE A 71 -1.33 -13.55 -1.74
N PRO A 72 -1.85 -12.88 -2.78
CA PRO A 72 -3.12 -12.19 -2.69
C PRO A 72 -4.29 -13.15 -2.39
N LEU A 73 -4.28 -14.35 -2.93
CA LEU A 73 -5.33 -15.35 -2.70
C LEU A 73 -5.35 -15.83 -1.24
N LEU A 74 -4.18 -16.09 -0.68
CA LEU A 74 -4.03 -16.49 0.72
C LEU A 74 -4.38 -15.36 1.67
N MET A 75 -3.98 -14.11 1.36
CA MET A 75 -4.36 -12.93 2.14
C MET A 75 -5.89 -12.76 2.19
N ILE A 76 -6.57 -12.88 1.06
CA ILE A 76 -8.04 -12.82 0.99
C ILE A 76 -8.64 -13.94 1.83
N LYS A 77 -8.16 -15.18 1.68
CA LYS A 77 -8.66 -16.34 2.42
C LYS A 77 -8.58 -16.13 3.94
N GLU A 78 -7.47 -15.65 4.43
CA GLU A 78 -7.24 -15.45 5.87
C GLU A 78 -7.95 -14.21 6.43
N SER A 79 -8.21 -13.21 5.59
CA SER A 79 -8.92 -11.99 5.96
C SER A 79 -10.44 -12.13 5.89
N LEU A 80 -10.97 -12.89 4.91
CA LEU A 80 -12.41 -13.00 4.65
C LEU A 80 -13.11 -13.79 5.77
N VAL A 81 -14.03 -13.15 6.47
CA VAL A 81 -14.82 -13.72 7.57
C VAL A 81 -16.18 -14.18 7.05
N GLU A 82 -16.83 -13.38 6.21
CA GLU A 82 -18.11 -13.66 5.58
C GLU A 82 -18.12 -13.11 4.14
N PRO A 83 -18.46 -13.97 3.17
CA PRO A 83 -18.69 -15.41 3.25
C PRO A 83 -17.40 -16.20 3.50
N VAL A 84 -17.50 -17.35 4.14
CA VAL A 84 -16.37 -18.28 4.30
C VAL A 84 -16.13 -19.00 2.98
N LEU A 85 -14.93 -18.80 2.39
CA LEU A 85 -14.56 -19.42 1.12
C LEU A 85 -13.31 -20.28 1.24
N ALA A 86 -13.32 -21.41 0.55
CA ALA A 86 -12.12 -22.22 0.37
C ALA A 86 -11.17 -21.58 -0.67
N LEU A 87 -9.90 -21.90 -0.61
CA LEU A 87 -8.89 -21.36 -1.53
C LEU A 87 -9.24 -21.63 -3.01
N ASP A 88 -9.79 -22.82 -3.31
CA ASP A 88 -10.20 -23.17 -4.68
C ASP A 88 -11.37 -22.31 -5.20
N GLN A 89 -12.24 -21.86 -4.31
CA GLN A 89 -13.32 -20.92 -4.66
C GLN A 89 -12.75 -19.53 -4.96
N ILE A 90 -11.78 -19.07 -4.15
CA ILE A 90 -11.09 -17.78 -4.37
C ILE A 90 -10.31 -17.80 -5.68
N ARG A 91 -9.64 -18.90 -6.02
CA ARG A 91 -8.96 -19.09 -7.32
C ARG A 91 -9.87 -18.98 -8.53
N ARG A 92 -11.16 -19.23 -8.36
CA ARG A 92 -12.17 -19.14 -9.43
C ARG A 92 -12.75 -17.74 -9.60
N MET A 93 -12.41 -16.80 -8.73
CA MET A 93 -12.78 -15.41 -8.89
C MET A 93 -12.07 -14.81 -10.11
N HIS A 94 -12.71 -13.86 -10.78
CA HIS A 94 -12.03 -13.10 -11.83
C HIS A 94 -10.98 -12.15 -11.22
N ALA A 95 -9.96 -11.82 -12.02
CA ALA A 95 -8.77 -11.09 -11.54
C ALA A 95 -9.09 -9.73 -10.92
N GLY A 96 -10.07 -9.00 -11.47
CA GLY A 96 -10.48 -7.69 -10.93
C GLY A 96 -11.03 -7.76 -9.52
N LEU A 97 -11.83 -8.80 -9.20
CA LEU A 97 -12.34 -9.01 -7.84
C LEU A 97 -11.21 -9.39 -6.87
N VAL A 98 -10.30 -10.27 -7.31
CA VAL A 98 -9.12 -10.65 -6.49
C VAL A 98 -8.28 -9.41 -6.19
N HIS A 99 -8.01 -8.58 -7.19
CA HIS A 99 -7.24 -7.34 -7.01
C HIS A 99 -7.92 -6.40 -6.02
N PHE A 100 -9.20 -6.12 -6.23
CA PHE A 100 -9.99 -5.26 -5.33
C PHE A 100 -9.97 -5.76 -3.88
N LEU A 101 -10.25 -7.05 -3.65
CA LEU A 101 -10.26 -7.61 -2.30
C LEU A 101 -8.88 -7.57 -1.65
N ALA A 102 -7.80 -7.86 -2.40
CA ALA A 102 -6.43 -7.79 -1.90
C ALA A 102 -6.03 -6.36 -1.49
N GLU A 103 -6.44 -5.35 -2.25
CA GLU A 103 -6.23 -3.94 -1.86
C GLU A 103 -6.98 -3.60 -0.57
N ARG A 104 -8.22 -4.09 -0.41
CA ARG A 104 -8.99 -3.89 0.82
C ARG A 104 -8.35 -4.57 2.01
N VAL A 105 -7.82 -5.80 1.85
CA VAL A 105 -7.05 -6.48 2.90
C VAL A 105 -5.85 -5.65 3.31
N ASN A 106 -5.07 -5.14 2.35
CA ASN A 106 -3.93 -4.28 2.63
C ASN A 106 -4.34 -3.04 3.41
N PHE A 107 -5.40 -2.37 2.97
CA PHE A 107 -5.90 -1.15 3.60
C PHE A 107 -6.29 -1.39 5.06
N ILE A 108 -7.19 -2.36 5.33
CA ILE A 108 -7.67 -2.63 6.70
C ILE A 108 -6.58 -3.21 7.60
N SER A 109 -5.52 -3.81 7.02
CA SER A 109 -4.36 -4.33 7.77
C SER A 109 -3.28 -3.27 8.01
N GLY A 110 -3.50 -2.02 7.58
CA GLY A 110 -2.49 -0.96 7.68
C GLY A 110 -1.28 -1.17 6.76
N LEU A 111 -1.39 -2.04 5.77
CA LEU A 111 -0.38 -2.29 4.74
C LEU A 111 -0.66 -1.50 3.46
N GLY A 112 -1.79 -0.81 3.41
CA GLY A 112 -2.15 0.09 2.33
C GLY A 112 -1.11 1.22 2.27
N ARG A 113 -0.66 1.52 1.07
CA ARG A 113 0.07 2.76 0.85
C ARG A 113 -0.99 3.86 0.90
N ASP A 114 -1.04 4.59 2.00
CA ASP A 114 -1.72 5.86 1.99
C ASP A 114 -1.01 6.72 0.95
N ASP A 115 -1.75 7.30 0.01
CA ASP A 115 -1.19 8.25 -0.96
C ASP A 115 -0.45 9.37 -0.22
N GLU A 116 -0.92 9.73 0.97
CA GLU A 116 -0.28 10.65 1.90
C GLU A 116 1.07 10.12 2.43
N ALA A 117 1.20 8.82 2.68
CA ALA A 117 2.48 8.19 3.07
C ALA A 117 3.44 8.09 1.87
N LEU A 118 2.93 7.89 0.65
CA LEU A 118 3.72 7.95 -0.59
C LEU A 118 4.19 9.38 -0.88
N GLU A 119 3.32 10.37 -0.74
CA GLU A 119 3.67 11.78 -0.84
C GLU A 119 4.66 12.17 0.26
N GLY A 120 4.45 11.72 1.49
CA GLY A 120 5.38 11.90 2.61
C GLY A 120 6.75 11.27 2.34
N THR A 121 6.79 10.06 1.75
CA THR A 121 8.03 9.39 1.37
C THR A 121 8.72 10.11 0.21
N ALA A 122 7.99 10.50 -0.83
CA ALA A 122 8.51 11.27 -1.95
C ALA A 122 8.98 12.67 -1.51
N SER A 123 8.30 13.28 -0.54
CA SER A 123 8.62 14.58 0.04
C SER A 123 9.73 14.51 1.09
N SER A 124 10.07 13.31 1.58
CA SER A 124 11.18 13.12 2.51
C SER A 124 12.51 13.53 1.88
N PRO A 125 13.51 13.95 2.67
CA PRO A 125 14.83 14.28 2.13
C PRO A 125 15.43 13.15 1.30
N LEU A 126 15.23 11.90 1.72
CA LEU A 126 15.71 10.72 0.99
C LEU A 126 14.94 10.49 -0.31
N GLY A 127 13.60 10.58 -0.28
CA GLY A 127 12.75 10.45 -1.46
C GLY A 127 13.06 11.50 -2.52
N ARG A 128 13.19 12.77 -2.11
CA ARG A 128 13.59 13.87 -3.00
C ARG A 128 14.96 13.63 -3.63
N THR A 129 15.91 13.14 -2.84
CA THR A 129 17.25 12.78 -3.34
C THR A 129 17.15 11.74 -4.45
N HIS A 130 16.42 10.64 -4.22
CA HIS A 130 16.25 9.59 -5.23
C HIS A 130 15.58 10.12 -6.50
N ILE A 131 14.51 10.92 -6.36
CA ILE A 131 13.78 11.49 -7.50
C ILE A 131 14.68 12.43 -8.32
N LEU A 132 15.44 13.32 -7.66
CA LEU A 132 16.33 14.26 -8.33
C LEU A 132 17.46 13.53 -9.07
N LEU A 133 18.08 12.56 -8.43
CA LEU A 133 19.17 11.79 -9.05
C LEU A 133 18.67 10.90 -10.18
N ALA A 134 17.49 10.28 -10.02
CA ALA A 134 16.85 9.52 -11.11
C ALA A 134 16.53 10.41 -12.31
N ARG A 135 15.96 11.61 -12.07
CA ARG A 135 15.59 12.55 -13.15
C ARG A 135 16.79 13.08 -13.92
N HIS A 136 17.86 13.46 -13.22
CA HIS A 136 19.00 14.15 -13.85
C HIS A 136 20.09 13.21 -14.34
N PHE A 137 20.25 12.04 -13.71
CA PHE A 137 21.31 11.07 -14.04
C PHE A 137 20.78 9.72 -14.52
N GLY A 138 19.47 9.49 -14.51
CA GLY A 138 18.88 8.21 -14.91
C GLY A 138 19.20 7.05 -13.96
N TRP A 139 19.61 7.34 -12.71
CA TRP A 139 20.02 6.31 -11.77
C TRP A 139 18.85 5.59 -11.15
N THR A 140 19.02 4.29 -10.95
CA THR A 140 18.06 3.46 -10.23
C THR A 140 18.18 3.69 -8.72
N PRO A 141 17.12 3.37 -7.92
CA PRO A 141 17.20 3.44 -6.47
C PRO A 141 18.37 2.63 -5.88
N GLU A 142 18.71 1.50 -6.49
CA GLU A 142 19.84 0.66 -6.06
C GLU A 142 21.17 1.39 -6.25
N GLN A 143 21.37 2.04 -7.39
CA GLN A 143 22.57 2.83 -7.66
C GLN A 143 22.70 4.01 -6.71
N VAL A 144 21.58 4.68 -6.39
CA VAL A 144 21.58 5.78 -5.42
C VAL A 144 21.91 5.28 -3.99
N SER A 145 21.44 4.09 -3.61
CA SER A 145 21.70 3.51 -2.29
C SER A 145 23.17 3.14 -2.07
N GLN A 146 23.95 2.95 -3.13
CA GLN A 146 25.38 2.67 -3.07
C GLN A 146 26.25 3.93 -2.89
N LEU A 147 25.67 5.11 -3.02
CA LEU A 147 26.39 6.37 -2.86
C LEU A 147 26.63 6.68 -1.36
N THR A 148 27.81 7.20 -1.08
CA THR A 148 28.08 7.76 0.25
C THR A 148 27.33 9.09 0.44
N PRO A 149 27.03 9.50 1.67
CA PRO A 149 26.39 10.80 1.93
C PRO A 149 27.13 11.99 1.32
N GLY A 150 28.48 11.94 1.29
CA GLY A 150 29.29 12.97 0.66
C GLY A 150 29.09 13.02 -0.87
N GLN A 151 29.03 11.89 -1.53
CA GLN A 151 28.75 11.81 -2.98
C GLN A 151 27.34 12.34 -3.28
N VAL A 152 26.34 11.95 -2.49
CA VAL A 152 24.97 12.49 -2.62
C VAL A 152 24.97 14.01 -2.51
N ALA A 153 25.65 14.60 -1.52
CA ALA A 153 25.73 16.04 -1.35
C ALA A 153 26.36 16.76 -2.56
N VAL A 154 27.42 16.18 -3.14
CA VAL A 154 28.08 16.74 -4.36
C VAL A 154 27.14 16.73 -5.56
N TYR A 155 26.45 15.61 -5.79
CA TYR A 155 25.52 15.49 -6.92
C TYR A 155 24.30 16.41 -6.76
N LEU A 156 23.74 16.53 -5.57
CA LEU A 156 22.62 17.44 -5.31
C LEU A 156 23.04 18.92 -5.48
N ALA A 157 24.23 19.28 -5.03
CA ALA A 157 24.78 20.63 -5.26
C ALA A 157 24.97 20.91 -6.78
N GLY A 158 25.42 19.90 -7.54
CA GLY A 158 25.52 19.98 -8.99
C GLY A 158 24.17 20.18 -9.67
N VAL A 159 23.16 19.40 -9.30
CA VAL A 159 21.78 19.55 -9.81
C VAL A 159 21.23 20.94 -9.49
N ALA A 160 21.38 21.43 -8.25
CA ALA A 160 20.94 22.76 -7.87
C ALA A 160 21.58 23.88 -8.70
N LYS A 161 22.86 23.71 -9.05
CA LYS A 161 23.56 24.66 -9.92
C LYS A 161 23.06 24.61 -11.36
N LEU A 162 22.81 23.42 -11.90
CA LEU A 162 22.26 23.25 -13.25
C LEU A 162 20.87 23.87 -13.38
N LEU A 163 20.00 23.66 -12.41
CA LEU A 163 18.65 24.24 -12.41
C LEU A 163 18.68 25.77 -12.40
N ARG A 164 19.58 26.40 -11.64
CA ARG A 164 19.76 27.86 -11.67
C ARG A 164 20.23 28.37 -13.02
N LEU A 165 21.17 27.68 -13.66
CA LEU A 165 21.65 28.07 -14.97
C LEU A 165 20.57 27.93 -16.05
N GLU A 166 19.69 26.93 -15.95
CA GLU A 166 18.54 26.75 -16.85
C GLU A 166 17.51 27.88 -16.66
N GLU A 167 17.25 28.30 -15.43
CA GLU A 167 16.37 29.44 -15.13
C GLU A 167 16.93 30.77 -15.66
N GLU A 168 18.24 30.96 -15.60
CA GLU A 168 18.92 32.16 -16.12
C GLU A 168 18.97 32.20 -17.67
N THR A 169 19.05 31.01 -18.31
CA THR A 169 19.18 30.90 -19.79
C THR A 169 17.81 30.84 -20.48
N GLY A 170 16.74 30.50 -19.76
CA GLY A 170 15.36 30.42 -20.27
C GLY A 170 14.59 31.75 -20.26
N ARG A 171 15.29 32.90 -20.07
CA ARG A 171 14.73 34.25 -20.14
C ARG A 171 15.01 34.94 -21.45
#